data_950b494a94b3534d011f3bc0569f5e85
#
_entry.id   950b494a94b3534d011f3bc0569f5e85
#
_cell.length_a   1.000
_cell.length_b   1.000
_cell.length_c   1.000
_cell.angle_alpha   90.00
_cell.angle_beta   90.00
_cell.angle_gamma   90.00
#
_symmetry.space_group_name_H-M   'P 1'
#
loop_
_entity.id
_entity.type
_entity.pdbx_description
1 polymer ?
#
loop_
_entity_poly.entity_id
_entity_poly.type
_entity_poly.pdbx_seq_one_letter_code
_entity_poly.pdbx_strand_id
1 'polypeptide(L)'
;MAFVPDFEVLHIGVNCADEAEARGCAARFENLFSLPVNPEKESADASFTGTVIEWVKKPGRGTHGHISVGTSDLPAARAYLEEKGFHFVEESIKRFPDGRILVIYACEEIGGFAIHLQQK
;
A
#
# COMPACT_ATOMS: atom_id res chain seq x y z
N MET A 1 -26.11 4.36 -16.49
CA MET A 1 -25.00 3.47 -16.12
C MET A 1 -24.57 3.75 -14.69
N ALA A 2 -24.31 2.70 -13.94
CA ALA A 2 -23.81 2.86 -12.58
C ALA A 2 -22.36 3.36 -12.63
N PHE A 3 -22.01 4.25 -11.70
CA PHE A 3 -20.65 4.72 -11.55
C PHE A 3 -19.77 3.58 -11.03
N VAL A 4 -18.66 3.35 -11.69
CA VAL A 4 -17.63 2.42 -11.24
C VAL A 4 -16.31 3.19 -11.21
N PRO A 5 -15.67 3.30 -10.03
CA PRO A 5 -14.38 3.98 -9.95
C PRO A 5 -13.30 3.24 -10.73
N ASP A 6 -12.25 3.96 -11.11
CA ASP A 6 -11.03 3.32 -11.59
C ASP A 6 -10.26 2.75 -10.40
N PHE A 7 -9.76 1.54 -10.55
CA PHE A 7 -8.91 0.90 -9.54
C PHE A 7 -7.72 0.24 -10.21
N GLU A 8 -6.56 0.35 -9.58
CA GLU A 8 -5.38 -0.41 -9.98
C GLU A 8 -4.51 -0.72 -8.77
N VAL A 9 -3.80 -1.84 -8.81
CA VAL A 9 -2.83 -2.16 -7.75
C VAL A 9 -1.58 -1.31 -7.99
N LEU A 10 -1.22 -0.49 -7.01
CA LEU A 10 -0.04 0.38 -7.11
C LEU A 10 1.22 -0.31 -6.57
N HIS A 11 1.12 -0.93 -5.39
CA HIS A 11 2.22 -1.67 -4.81
C HIS A 11 1.73 -2.69 -3.79
N ILE A 12 2.63 -3.60 -3.45
CA ILE A 12 2.42 -4.59 -2.39
C ILE A 12 3.48 -4.35 -1.33
N GLY A 13 3.03 -4.11 -0.10
CA GLY A 13 3.90 -3.99 1.06
C GLY A 13 4.05 -5.34 1.73
N VAL A 14 5.27 -5.78 1.95
CA VAL A 14 5.58 -7.04 2.61
C VAL A 14 6.18 -6.73 3.97
N ASN A 15 5.54 -7.21 5.03
CA ASN A 15 6.03 -6.99 6.39
C ASN A 15 7.28 -7.82 6.64
N CYS A 16 8.38 -7.15 6.95
CA CYS A 16 9.62 -7.79 7.36
C CYS A 16 9.81 -7.60 8.86
N ALA A 17 10.62 -8.45 9.48
CA ALA A 17 10.83 -8.39 10.91
C ALA A 17 11.61 -7.15 11.33
N ASP A 18 12.55 -6.72 10.48
CA ASP A 18 13.42 -5.59 10.76
C ASP A 18 14.02 -5.03 9.47
N GLU A 19 14.85 -3.98 9.63
CA GLU A 19 15.51 -3.33 8.50
C GLU A 19 16.46 -4.29 7.75
N ALA A 20 17.16 -5.14 8.48
CA ALA A 20 18.10 -6.08 7.86
C ALA A 20 17.37 -7.05 6.93
N GLU A 21 16.21 -7.58 7.35
CA GLU A 21 15.40 -8.46 6.52
C GLU A 21 14.85 -7.72 5.29
N ALA A 22 14.33 -6.53 5.49
CA ALA A 22 13.78 -5.74 4.38
C ALA A 22 14.84 -5.45 3.31
N ARG A 23 16.02 -4.98 3.74
CA ARG A 23 17.13 -4.72 2.84
C ARG A 23 17.64 -6.00 2.17
N GLY A 24 17.65 -7.10 2.92
CA GLY A 24 18.04 -8.41 2.41
C GLY A 24 17.11 -8.91 1.32
N CYS A 25 15.80 -8.74 1.50
CA CYS A 25 14.79 -9.11 0.48
C CYS A 25 14.97 -8.28 -0.80
N ALA A 26 15.14 -6.97 -0.65
CA ALA A 26 15.36 -6.08 -1.80
C ALA A 26 16.65 -6.46 -2.56
N ALA A 27 17.73 -6.73 -1.82
CA ALA A 27 19.00 -7.17 -2.42
C ALA A 27 18.87 -8.51 -3.13
N ARG A 28 18.09 -9.42 -2.58
CA ARG A 28 17.84 -10.75 -3.17
C ARG A 28 17.13 -10.63 -4.51
N PHE A 29 16.10 -9.78 -4.59
CA PHE A 29 15.38 -9.51 -5.83
C PHE A 29 16.29 -8.90 -6.90
N GLU A 30 17.15 -7.97 -6.51
CA GLU A 30 18.10 -7.37 -7.44
C GLU A 30 19.08 -8.41 -7.96
N ASN A 31 19.63 -9.25 -7.07
CA ASN A 31 20.60 -10.27 -7.43
C ASN A 31 20.00 -11.33 -8.36
N LEU A 32 18.79 -11.81 -8.05
CA LEU A 32 18.16 -12.91 -8.80
C LEU A 32 17.53 -12.45 -10.11
N PHE A 33 16.88 -11.29 -10.10
CA PHE A 33 16.01 -10.89 -11.20
C PHE A 33 16.48 -9.62 -11.93
N SER A 34 17.58 -9.05 -11.50
CA SER A 34 18.06 -7.74 -12.01
C SER A 34 17.02 -6.63 -11.86
N LEU A 35 16.19 -6.73 -10.81
CA LEU A 35 15.22 -5.71 -10.44
C LEU A 35 15.84 -4.85 -9.35
N PRO A 36 16.26 -3.60 -9.67
CA PRO A 36 17.08 -2.83 -8.75
C PRO A 36 16.31 -2.28 -7.56
N VAL A 37 17.03 -2.12 -6.46
CA VAL A 37 16.56 -1.35 -5.32
C VAL A 37 16.39 0.10 -5.77
N ASN A 38 15.23 0.70 -5.41
CA ASN A 38 14.93 2.07 -5.81
C ASN A 38 15.39 3.04 -4.71
N PRO A 39 16.52 3.76 -4.92
CA PRO A 39 17.05 4.64 -3.90
C PRO A 39 16.15 5.85 -3.61
N GLU A 40 15.34 6.27 -4.58
CA GLU A 40 14.43 7.41 -4.40
C GLU A 40 13.29 7.12 -3.43
N LYS A 41 12.95 5.83 -3.26
CA LYS A 41 11.90 5.41 -2.33
C LYS A 41 12.44 4.81 -1.03
N GLU A 42 13.74 4.76 -0.87
CA GLU A 42 14.34 4.29 0.37
C GLU A 42 13.99 5.25 1.51
N SER A 43 13.56 4.71 2.64
CA SER A 43 13.19 5.49 3.82
C SER A 43 13.50 4.74 5.10
N ALA A 44 13.24 5.38 6.24
CA ALA A 44 13.33 4.71 7.54
C ALA A 44 12.33 3.57 7.67
N ASP A 45 11.24 3.61 6.90
CA ASP A 45 10.13 2.68 7.02
C ASP A 45 10.19 1.52 6.02
N ALA A 46 10.84 1.69 4.88
CA ALA A 46 10.81 0.68 3.83
C ALA A 46 11.96 0.81 2.83
N SER A 47 12.27 -0.35 2.21
CA SER A 47 13.07 -0.42 0.99
C SER A 47 12.14 -0.83 -0.15
N PHE A 48 12.42 -0.41 -1.37
CA PHE A 48 11.56 -0.74 -2.53
C PHE A 48 12.32 -1.46 -3.62
N THR A 49 11.65 -2.44 -4.23
CA THR A 49 12.02 -2.97 -5.54
C THR A 49 11.19 -2.18 -6.55
N GLY A 50 11.83 -1.33 -7.33
CA GLY A 50 11.13 -0.42 -8.23
C GLY A 50 10.13 0.44 -7.47
N THR A 51 8.88 0.46 -7.94
CA THR A 51 7.77 1.14 -7.26
C THR A 51 6.70 0.17 -6.78
N VAL A 52 6.89 -1.13 -7.01
CA VAL A 52 5.82 -2.15 -6.92
C VAL A 52 5.90 -2.99 -5.66
N ILE A 53 7.10 -3.25 -5.12
CA ILE A 53 7.23 -4.01 -3.89
C ILE A 53 7.87 -3.12 -2.83
N GLU A 54 7.13 -2.95 -1.74
CA GLU A 54 7.59 -2.21 -0.58
C GLU A 54 7.99 -3.23 0.49
N TRP A 55 9.28 -3.32 0.79
CA TRP A 55 9.79 -4.18 1.86
C TRP A 55 9.74 -3.36 3.15
N VAL A 56 8.73 -3.60 3.96
CA VAL A 56 8.46 -2.80 5.17
C VAL A 56 9.42 -3.21 6.27
N LYS A 57 10.16 -2.25 6.82
CA LYS A 57 11.28 -2.51 7.74
C LYS A 57 10.85 -2.96 9.14
N LYS A 58 9.56 -2.85 9.45
CA LYS A 58 8.98 -3.43 10.66
C LYS A 58 7.52 -3.73 10.38
N PRO A 59 6.93 -4.74 11.03
CA PRO A 59 5.55 -5.11 10.76
C PRO A 59 4.60 -3.92 10.90
N GLY A 60 3.85 -3.66 9.83
CA GLY A 60 2.78 -2.69 9.79
C GLY A 60 1.42 -3.37 9.81
N ARG A 61 0.42 -2.73 9.20
CA ARG A 61 -0.92 -3.32 9.11
C ARG A 61 -0.91 -4.55 8.21
N GLY A 62 -1.81 -5.49 8.53
CA GLY A 62 -1.99 -6.74 7.79
C GLY A 62 -1.14 -7.87 8.35
N THR A 63 -1.63 -9.10 8.18
CA THR A 63 -0.91 -10.29 8.64
C THR A 63 0.40 -10.46 7.90
N HIS A 64 0.38 -10.29 6.57
CA HIS A 64 1.56 -10.44 5.72
C HIS A 64 2.07 -9.12 5.15
N GLY A 65 1.28 -8.08 5.22
CA GLY A 65 1.59 -6.79 4.65
C GLY A 65 0.34 -6.10 4.16
N HIS A 66 0.49 -5.25 3.14
CA HIS A 66 -0.64 -4.50 2.60
C HIS A 66 -0.60 -4.45 1.07
N ILE A 67 -1.78 -4.26 0.48
CA ILE A 67 -1.93 -4.04 -0.95
C ILE A 67 -2.47 -2.62 -1.13
N SER A 68 -1.77 -1.81 -1.91
CA SER A 68 -2.20 -0.46 -2.25
C SER A 68 -3.04 -0.47 -3.51
N VAL A 69 -4.28 0.00 -3.41
CA VAL A 69 -5.19 0.13 -4.54
C VAL A 69 -5.35 1.62 -4.84
N GLY A 70 -4.89 2.02 -6.01
CA GLY A 70 -4.96 3.41 -6.47
C GLY A 70 -6.28 3.72 -7.14
N THR A 71 -6.73 4.95 -6.98
CA THR A 71 -7.92 5.47 -7.62
C THR A 71 -7.75 6.96 -7.92
N SER A 72 -8.42 7.44 -8.95
CA SER A 72 -8.37 8.86 -9.34
C SER A 72 -9.23 9.75 -8.45
N ASP A 73 -10.23 9.19 -7.78
CA ASP A 73 -11.15 9.92 -6.90
C ASP A 73 -11.42 9.09 -5.65
N LEU A 74 -10.57 9.26 -4.64
CA LEU A 74 -10.65 8.45 -3.43
C LEU A 74 -11.97 8.63 -2.68
N PRO A 75 -12.50 9.84 -2.48
CA PRO A 75 -13.80 9.99 -1.79
C PRO A 75 -14.94 9.24 -2.50
N ALA A 76 -15.01 9.33 -3.82
CA ALA A 76 -16.04 8.64 -4.58
C ALA A 76 -15.84 7.12 -4.55
N ALA A 77 -14.59 6.67 -4.64
CA ALA A 77 -14.26 5.24 -4.55
C ALA A 77 -14.60 4.69 -3.16
N ARG A 78 -14.31 5.45 -2.11
CA ARG A 78 -14.66 5.07 -0.74
C ARG A 78 -16.17 4.86 -0.60
N ALA A 79 -16.95 5.83 -1.07
CA ALA A 79 -18.41 5.75 -0.99
C ALA A 79 -18.95 4.53 -1.75
N TYR A 80 -18.41 4.30 -2.95
CA TYR A 80 -18.76 3.14 -3.76
C TYR A 80 -18.50 1.82 -3.02
N LEU A 81 -17.36 1.69 -2.36
CA LEU A 81 -16.99 0.49 -1.64
C LEU A 81 -17.79 0.33 -0.34
N GLU A 82 -18.08 1.42 0.34
CA GLU A 82 -18.89 1.37 1.56
C GLU A 82 -20.31 0.89 1.28
N GLU A 83 -20.87 1.23 0.14
CA GLU A 83 -22.17 0.69 -0.28
C GLU A 83 -22.15 -0.82 -0.49
N LYS A 84 -20.97 -1.37 -0.81
CA LYS A 84 -20.78 -2.82 -0.94
C LYS A 84 -20.48 -3.49 0.40
N GLY A 85 -20.47 -2.75 1.50
CA GLY A 85 -20.16 -3.27 2.83
C GLY A 85 -18.68 -3.35 3.14
N PHE A 86 -17.84 -2.70 2.33
CA PHE A 86 -16.39 -2.66 2.54
C PHE A 86 -16.05 -1.33 3.23
N HIS A 87 -15.76 -1.38 4.53
CA HIS A 87 -15.63 -0.20 5.38
C HIS A 87 -14.17 0.15 5.67
N PHE A 88 -13.94 1.38 6.15
CA PHE A 88 -12.60 1.93 6.33
C PHE A 88 -12.38 2.41 7.77
N VAL A 89 -11.11 2.47 8.15
CA VAL A 89 -10.67 2.89 9.49
C VAL A 89 -10.32 4.38 9.43
N GLU A 90 -11.16 5.20 10.03
CA GLU A 90 -11.01 6.66 9.99
C GLU A 90 -9.64 7.11 10.52
N GLU A 91 -9.16 6.49 11.60
CA GLU A 91 -7.89 6.83 12.25
C GLU A 91 -6.67 6.49 11.40
N SER A 92 -6.84 5.72 10.33
CA SER A 92 -5.74 5.35 9.43
C SER A 92 -5.45 6.39 8.37
N ILE A 93 -6.28 7.41 8.24
CA ILE A 93 -6.16 8.41 7.18
C ILE A 93 -4.82 9.14 7.24
N LYS A 94 -4.14 9.17 6.09
CA LYS A 94 -3.01 10.07 5.84
C LYS A 94 -3.47 11.08 4.81
N ARG A 95 -3.07 12.34 4.99
CA ARG A 95 -3.54 13.44 4.15
C ARG A 95 -2.40 14.11 3.40
N PHE A 96 -2.73 14.66 2.23
CA PHE A 96 -1.88 15.63 1.56
C PHE A 96 -1.81 16.92 2.40
N PRO A 97 -0.81 17.78 2.16
CA PRO A 97 -0.73 19.07 2.87
C PRO A 97 -1.98 19.94 2.72
N ASP A 98 -2.74 19.78 1.62
CA ASP A 98 -3.98 20.55 1.37
C ASP A 98 -5.20 19.94 2.07
N GLY A 99 -5.04 18.85 2.82
CA GLY A 99 -6.12 18.22 3.58
C GLY A 99 -6.85 17.08 2.88
N ARG A 100 -6.63 16.89 1.57
CA ARG A 100 -7.25 15.76 0.86
C ARG A 100 -6.70 14.44 1.39
N ILE A 101 -7.51 13.39 1.36
CA ILE A 101 -7.06 12.06 1.78
C ILE A 101 -6.09 11.49 0.76
N LEU A 102 -4.89 11.13 1.23
CA LEU A 102 -3.89 10.43 0.43
C LEU A 102 -4.10 8.93 0.50
N VAL A 103 -4.25 8.40 1.72
CA VAL A 103 -4.38 6.95 1.99
C VAL A 103 -5.40 6.73 3.10
N ILE A 104 -6.19 5.68 2.96
CA ILE A 104 -7.06 5.17 4.03
C ILE A 104 -7.07 3.64 3.99
N TYR A 105 -6.97 3.00 5.15
CA TYR A 105 -6.98 1.54 5.26
C TYR A 105 -8.39 1.01 5.47
N ALA A 106 -8.69 -0.14 4.85
CA ALA A 106 -9.93 -0.88 5.08
C ALA A 106 -9.91 -1.57 6.43
N CYS A 107 -11.12 -1.86 6.94
CA CYS A 107 -11.29 -2.55 8.21
C CYS A 107 -10.92 -4.03 8.12
N GLU A 108 -11.07 -4.64 6.96
CA GLU A 108 -10.82 -6.08 6.78
C GLU A 108 -9.58 -6.35 5.94
N GLU A 109 -8.98 -7.51 6.16
CA GLU A 109 -7.91 -8.03 5.32
C GLU A 109 -8.49 -8.90 4.22
N ILE A 110 -7.76 -9.00 3.12
CA ILE A 110 -8.07 -9.96 2.05
C ILE A 110 -6.79 -10.77 1.82
N GLY A 111 -6.92 -12.09 1.96
CA GLY A 111 -5.78 -13.00 1.78
C GLY A 111 -4.63 -12.77 2.76
N GLY A 112 -4.92 -12.22 3.93
CA GLY A 112 -3.89 -11.91 4.93
C GLY A 112 -3.19 -10.57 4.69
N PHE A 113 -3.70 -9.75 3.75
CA PHE A 113 -3.15 -8.42 3.48
C PHE A 113 -4.14 -7.35 3.85
N ALA A 114 -3.67 -6.32 4.54
CA ALA A 114 -4.45 -5.11 4.72
C ALA A 114 -4.62 -4.44 3.35
N ILE A 115 -5.75 -3.81 3.13
CA ILE A 115 -6.01 -3.11 1.87
C ILE A 115 -6.06 -1.62 2.17
N HIS A 116 -5.35 -0.81 1.39
CA HIS A 116 -5.55 0.62 1.49
C HIS A 116 -5.88 1.24 0.13
N LEU A 117 -6.76 2.24 0.16
CA LEU A 117 -6.99 3.09 -1.00
C LEU A 117 -5.95 4.20 -1.01
N GLN A 118 -5.46 4.52 -2.17
CA GLN A 118 -4.50 5.61 -2.36
C GLN A 118 -4.97 6.52 -3.49
N GLN A 119 -4.99 7.81 -3.21
CA GLN A 119 -5.29 8.81 -4.24
C GLN A 119 -4.13 8.91 -5.23
N LYS A 120 -4.42 8.71 -6.49
CA LYS A 120 -3.43 8.88 -7.57
C LYS A 120 -3.24 10.35 -7.92
#